data_f3fe4ee01b29e87f303f493973642dce
#
_entry.id   f3fe4ee01b29e87f303f493973642dce
#
_cell.length_a   1.000
_cell.length_b   1.000
_cell.length_c   1.000
_cell.angle_alpha   90.00
_cell.angle_beta   90.00
_cell.angle_gamma   90.00
#
_symmetry.space_group_name_H-M   'P 1'
#
loop_
_entity.id
_entity.type
_entity.pdbx_description
1 polymer ?
#
loop_
_entity_poly.entity_id
_entity_poly.type
_entity_poly.pdbx_seq_one_letter_code
_entity_poly.pdbx_strand_id
1 'polypeptide(L)'
;VGNNKLVYNAFNYQLMSISQINENNKEEGVIRTFDEDENLISIAYIENSKGVMGIYREYYPWGVLKNETPYYTSEINGKLKNYYPDGLLKEEYTYYNNKKEGLATMYYESGQKFAIENYKNDLKNGDYYMYYENGNLGMKAFFVNGKREGTIEFYEEDGKKIEKNK
;
A
#
# COMPACT_ATOMS: atom_id res chain seq x y z
N VAL A 1 -30.87 14.59 -1.09
CA VAL A 1 -29.73 15.52 -1.28
C VAL A 1 -28.97 15.53 0.05
N GLY A 2 -27.84 14.82 0.14
CA GLY A 2 -27.04 14.77 1.36
C GLY A 2 -26.43 16.14 1.66
N ASN A 3 -26.44 16.56 2.91
CA ASN A 3 -25.75 17.77 3.36
C ASN A 3 -24.26 17.49 3.46
N ASN A 4 -23.44 18.43 3.01
CA ASN A 4 -21.99 18.36 3.21
C ASN A 4 -21.62 18.98 4.56
N LYS A 5 -20.75 18.33 5.30
CA LYS A 5 -20.07 18.87 6.47
C LYS A 5 -18.73 19.40 6.03
N LEU A 6 -18.45 20.66 6.29
CA LEU A 6 -17.18 21.32 6.05
C LEU A 6 -16.45 21.50 7.39
N VAL A 7 -15.22 21.07 7.47
CA VAL A 7 -14.37 21.26 8.64
C VAL A 7 -13.25 22.22 8.30
N TYR A 8 -13.10 23.28 9.07
CA TYR A 8 -12.10 24.32 8.89
C TYR A 8 -11.12 24.35 10.07
N ASN A 9 -9.90 24.77 9.79
CA ASN A 9 -8.93 25.09 10.84
C ASN A 9 -9.46 26.28 11.65
N ALA A 10 -9.47 26.14 12.99
CA ALA A 10 -10.02 27.16 13.90
C ALA A 10 -9.23 28.48 13.93
N PHE A 11 -7.98 28.49 13.49
CA PHE A 11 -7.10 29.64 13.56
C PHE A 11 -7.05 30.46 12.26
N ASN A 12 -7.09 29.80 11.09
CA ASN A 12 -6.94 30.46 9.79
C ASN A 12 -8.12 30.25 8.85
N TYR A 13 -9.19 29.60 9.29
CA TYR A 13 -10.39 29.27 8.51
C TYR A 13 -10.14 28.47 7.23
N GLN A 14 -9.02 27.75 7.17
CA GLN A 14 -8.66 26.92 6.05
C GLN A 14 -9.49 25.64 6.02
N LEU A 15 -9.92 25.22 4.84
CA LEU A 15 -10.67 23.98 4.66
C LEU A 15 -9.79 22.77 4.92
N MET A 16 -10.12 21.98 5.93
CA MET A 16 -9.40 20.76 6.29
C MET A 16 -10.06 19.50 5.74
N SER A 17 -11.40 19.45 5.72
CA SER A 17 -12.12 18.31 5.14
C SER A 17 -13.50 18.64 4.65
N ILE A 18 -13.96 17.83 3.70
CA ILE A 18 -15.34 17.79 3.22
C ILE A 18 -15.85 16.38 3.40
N SER A 19 -16.96 16.22 4.12
CA SER A 19 -17.66 14.94 4.27
C SER A 19 -19.13 15.08 3.96
N GLN A 20 -19.77 13.97 3.62
CA GLN A 20 -21.24 13.89 3.57
C GLN A 20 -21.76 13.48 4.94
N ILE A 21 -22.91 14.00 5.32
CA ILE A 21 -23.60 13.62 6.56
C ILE A 21 -24.98 13.06 6.23
N ASN A 22 -25.38 12.04 6.97
CA ASN A 22 -26.72 11.46 6.89
C ASN A 22 -27.72 12.23 7.76
N GLU A 23 -28.98 11.79 7.77
CA GLU A 23 -30.07 12.37 8.55
C GLU A 23 -29.84 12.40 10.07
N ASN A 24 -28.94 11.54 10.58
CA ASN A 24 -28.56 11.48 11.99
C ASN A 24 -27.29 12.32 12.30
N ASN A 25 -26.88 13.20 11.40
CA ASN A 25 -25.70 14.06 11.51
C ASN A 25 -24.36 13.29 11.67
N LYS A 26 -24.30 12.06 11.14
CA LYS A 26 -23.10 11.24 11.10
C LYS A 26 -22.45 11.32 9.72
N GLU A 27 -21.12 11.29 9.70
CA GLU A 27 -20.37 11.24 8.44
C GLU A 27 -20.63 9.92 7.72
N GLU A 28 -20.99 10.03 6.45
CA GLU A 28 -21.28 8.90 5.56
C GLU A 28 -20.92 9.29 4.12
N GLY A 29 -20.45 8.31 3.32
CA GLY A 29 -20.06 8.57 1.94
C GLY A 29 -18.60 8.98 1.82
N VAL A 30 -18.31 9.86 0.88
CA VAL A 30 -16.92 10.23 0.53
C VAL A 30 -16.43 11.36 1.44
N ILE A 31 -15.30 11.11 2.11
CA ILE A 31 -14.56 12.13 2.86
C ILE A 31 -13.31 12.50 2.09
N ARG A 32 -13.06 13.79 1.95
CA ARG A 32 -11.83 14.36 1.36
C ARG A 32 -11.14 15.20 2.41
N THR A 33 -9.83 15.06 2.55
CA THR A 33 -9.01 15.90 3.44
C THR A 33 -7.96 16.64 2.65
N PHE A 34 -7.58 17.83 3.15
CA PHE A 34 -6.69 18.76 2.46
C PHE A 34 -5.57 19.20 3.41
N ASP A 35 -4.42 19.56 2.85
CA ASP A 35 -3.31 20.19 3.58
C ASP A 35 -3.50 21.71 3.75
N GLU A 36 -2.47 22.38 4.27
CA GLU A 36 -2.49 23.82 4.52
C GLU A 36 -2.51 24.66 3.25
N ASP A 37 -2.12 24.11 2.12
CA ASP A 37 -2.12 24.74 0.81
C ASP A 37 -3.35 24.36 -0.04
N GLU A 38 -4.37 23.73 0.60
CA GLU A 38 -5.60 23.23 -0.03
C GLU A 38 -5.38 22.11 -1.06
N ASN A 39 -4.23 21.43 -1.03
CA ASN A 39 -4.01 20.26 -1.85
C ASN A 39 -4.75 19.05 -1.22
N LEU A 40 -5.36 18.24 -2.09
CA LEU A 40 -6.02 17.01 -1.66
C LEU A 40 -4.98 16.00 -1.15
N ILE A 41 -5.04 15.63 0.11
CA ILE A 41 -4.13 14.64 0.73
C ILE A 41 -4.75 13.26 0.90
N SER A 42 -6.09 13.15 1.05
CA SER A 42 -6.73 11.84 1.10
C SER A 42 -8.19 11.82 0.65
N ILE A 43 -8.62 10.63 0.22
CA ILE A 43 -10.03 10.30 -0.02
C ILE A 43 -10.36 9.00 0.69
N ALA A 44 -11.42 9.00 1.48
CA ALA A 44 -11.98 7.81 2.14
C ALA A 44 -13.46 7.67 1.80
N TYR A 45 -14.00 6.46 1.92
CA TYR A 45 -15.42 6.20 1.92
C TYR A 45 -15.84 5.59 3.25
N ILE A 46 -16.84 6.17 3.90
CA ILE A 46 -17.42 5.66 5.14
C ILE A 46 -18.86 5.22 4.88
N GLU A 47 -19.13 3.97 5.21
CA GLU A 47 -20.49 3.44 5.18
C GLU A 47 -21.01 3.36 6.61
N ASN A 48 -22.01 4.15 6.92
CA ASN A 48 -22.82 4.17 8.18
C ASN A 48 -22.29 3.11 9.22
N SER A 49 -22.55 2.89 10.29
CA SER A 49 -22.06 1.94 11.33
C SER A 49 -21.02 0.85 10.95
N LYS A 50 -20.64 0.71 9.67
CA LYS A 50 -19.66 -0.30 9.18
C LYS A 50 -18.21 0.20 9.11
N GLY A 51 -17.99 1.52 9.26
CA GLY A 51 -16.67 2.12 9.19
C GLY A 51 -16.16 2.37 7.76
N VAL A 52 -14.84 2.39 7.59
CA VAL A 52 -14.21 2.65 6.28
C VAL A 52 -14.42 1.47 5.35
N MET A 53 -14.88 1.75 4.13
CA MET A 53 -15.18 0.79 3.08
C MET A 53 -14.52 1.22 1.77
N GLY A 54 -14.17 0.25 0.92
CA GLY A 54 -13.61 0.52 -0.40
C GLY A 54 -12.13 0.88 -0.35
N ILE A 55 -11.68 1.72 -1.27
CA ILE A 55 -10.26 2.07 -1.40
C ILE A 55 -10.03 3.46 -0.81
N TYR A 56 -9.26 3.51 0.28
CA TYR A 56 -8.69 4.74 0.80
C TYR A 56 -7.49 5.13 -0.04
N ARG A 57 -7.41 6.40 -0.44
CA ARG A 57 -6.32 6.95 -1.26
C ARG A 57 -5.64 8.11 -0.54
N GLU A 58 -4.33 8.10 -0.57
CA GLU A 58 -3.50 9.23 -0.17
C GLU A 58 -2.74 9.77 -1.37
N TYR A 59 -2.46 11.06 -1.36
CA TYR A 59 -1.76 11.76 -2.42
C TYR A 59 -0.52 12.47 -1.89
N TYR A 60 0.47 12.62 -2.74
CA TYR A 60 1.56 13.56 -2.51
C TYR A 60 1.06 15.00 -2.66
N PRO A 61 1.74 16.02 -2.05
CA PRO A 61 1.30 17.42 -2.14
C PRO A 61 1.10 17.95 -3.56
N TRP A 62 1.80 17.38 -4.53
CA TRP A 62 1.67 17.73 -5.96
C TRP A 62 0.61 16.89 -6.70
N GLY A 63 -0.28 16.20 -5.99
CA GLY A 63 -1.45 15.52 -6.56
C GLY A 63 -1.21 14.11 -7.11
N VAL A 64 0.02 13.59 -7.09
CA VAL A 64 0.31 12.21 -7.51
C VAL A 64 -0.16 11.23 -6.42
N LEU A 65 -0.76 10.12 -6.84
CA LEU A 65 -1.19 9.06 -5.93
C LEU A 65 0.01 8.48 -5.16
N LYS A 66 -0.10 8.43 -3.83
CA LYS A 66 0.93 7.92 -2.92
C LYS A 66 0.62 6.52 -2.41
N ASN A 67 -0.67 6.28 -2.08
CA ASN A 67 -1.11 5.03 -1.48
C ASN A 67 -2.54 4.67 -1.89
N GLU A 68 -2.81 3.40 -2.05
CA GLU A 68 -4.15 2.80 -2.10
C GLU A 68 -4.25 1.71 -1.05
N THR A 69 -5.13 1.91 -0.07
CA THR A 69 -5.39 0.91 0.98
C THR A 69 -6.84 0.43 0.85
N PRO A 70 -7.07 -0.85 0.51
CA PRO A 70 -8.41 -1.41 0.44
C PRO A 70 -8.93 -1.74 1.83
N TYR A 71 -10.10 -1.20 2.17
CA TYR A 71 -10.80 -1.46 3.43
C TYR A 71 -12.10 -2.20 3.23
N TYR A 72 -12.38 -3.12 4.14
CA TYR A 72 -13.67 -3.73 4.35
C TYR A 72 -13.99 -3.71 5.85
N THR A 73 -15.03 -2.98 6.26
CA THR A 73 -15.40 -2.77 7.68
C THR A 73 -14.24 -2.28 8.57
N SER A 74 -13.49 -1.28 8.08
CA SER A 74 -12.28 -0.71 8.73
C SER A 74 -11.10 -1.68 8.86
N GLU A 75 -11.15 -2.85 8.27
CA GLU A 75 -10.02 -3.78 8.18
C GLU A 75 -9.40 -3.74 6.78
N ILE A 76 -8.09 -3.82 6.69
CA ILE A 76 -7.40 -3.89 5.41
C ILE A 76 -7.63 -5.27 4.80
N ASN A 77 -8.30 -5.28 3.63
CA ASN A 77 -8.62 -6.48 2.87
C ASN A 77 -8.42 -6.24 1.38
N GLY A 78 -7.50 -6.97 0.76
CA GLY A 78 -7.18 -6.85 -0.65
C GLY A 78 -5.75 -6.38 -0.90
N LYS A 79 -5.50 -5.73 -2.04
CA LYS A 79 -4.18 -5.29 -2.47
C LYS A 79 -3.91 -3.85 -2.02
N LEU A 80 -3.05 -3.67 -1.03
CA LEU A 80 -2.48 -2.39 -0.65
C LEU A 80 -1.35 -2.05 -1.62
N LYS A 81 -1.36 -0.84 -2.15
CA LYS A 81 -0.35 -0.35 -3.09
C LYS A 81 0.27 0.94 -2.62
N ASN A 82 1.57 1.05 -2.72
CA ASN A 82 2.33 2.28 -2.54
C ASN A 82 2.99 2.67 -3.86
N TYR A 83 3.10 3.96 -4.11
CA TYR A 83 3.63 4.51 -5.34
C TYR A 83 4.83 5.42 -5.06
N TYR A 84 5.75 5.50 -5.99
CA TYR A 84 6.83 6.46 -5.99
C TYR A 84 6.31 7.89 -6.25
N PRO A 85 7.12 8.93 -5.95
CA PRO A 85 6.73 10.32 -6.20
C PRO A 85 6.43 10.68 -7.66
N ASP A 86 6.93 9.91 -8.62
CA ASP A 86 6.64 10.02 -10.06
C ASP A 86 5.37 9.26 -10.50
N GLY A 87 4.74 8.51 -9.57
CA GLY A 87 3.51 7.76 -9.80
C GLY A 87 3.72 6.31 -10.22
N LEU A 88 4.96 5.84 -10.36
CA LEU A 88 5.23 4.43 -10.62
C LEU A 88 4.94 3.59 -9.37
N LEU A 89 4.47 2.36 -9.57
CA LEU A 89 4.18 1.42 -8.48
C LEU A 89 5.48 1.05 -7.77
N LYS A 90 5.54 1.28 -6.45
CA LYS A 90 6.69 0.97 -5.59
C LYS A 90 6.57 -0.42 -4.99
N GLU A 91 5.40 -0.74 -4.46
CA GLU A 91 5.15 -2.03 -3.81
C GLU A 91 3.66 -2.35 -3.77
N GLU A 92 3.34 -3.62 -3.80
CA GLU A 92 2.00 -4.16 -3.65
C GLU A 92 2.04 -5.31 -2.66
N TYR A 93 1.17 -5.27 -1.64
CA TYR A 93 0.97 -6.33 -0.66
C TYR A 93 -0.46 -6.83 -0.68
N THR A 94 -0.66 -8.12 -0.54
CA THR A 94 -1.99 -8.69 -0.30
C THR A 94 -2.25 -8.74 1.20
N TYR A 95 -3.43 -8.26 1.60
CA TYR A 95 -3.89 -8.26 3.00
C TYR A 95 -5.20 -9.02 3.15
N TYR A 96 -5.35 -9.69 4.28
CA TYR A 96 -6.60 -10.27 4.76
C TYR A 96 -6.75 -9.97 6.25
N ASN A 97 -7.84 -9.28 6.64
CA ASN A 97 -8.11 -8.86 8.02
C ASN A 97 -6.89 -8.22 8.71
N ASN A 98 -6.36 -7.14 8.12
CA ASN A 98 -5.20 -6.37 8.59
C ASN A 98 -3.86 -7.11 8.58
N LYS A 99 -3.79 -8.36 8.09
CA LYS A 99 -2.55 -9.14 8.02
C LYS A 99 -2.09 -9.35 6.59
N LYS A 100 -0.78 -9.28 6.38
CA LYS A 100 -0.19 -9.67 5.10
C LYS A 100 -0.43 -11.16 4.87
N GLU A 101 -1.05 -11.48 3.73
CA GLU A 101 -1.43 -12.83 3.37
C GLU A 101 -1.26 -13.04 1.86
N GLY A 102 -0.38 -13.95 1.44
CA GLY A 102 -0.10 -14.21 0.04
C GLY A 102 1.02 -13.35 -0.53
N LEU A 103 0.93 -13.02 -1.81
CA LEU A 103 2.01 -12.42 -2.59
C LEU A 103 2.21 -10.94 -2.27
N ALA A 104 3.47 -10.55 -2.15
CA ALA A 104 3.93 -9.16 -2.19
C ALA A 104 4.93 -8.99 -3.32
N THR A 105 4.87 -7.86 -4.02
CA THR A 105 5.82 -7.50 -5.08
C THR A 105 6.33 -6.09 -4.85
N MET A 106 7.63 -5.91 -4.97
CA MET A 106 8.31 -4.61 -4.89
C MET A 106 8.98 -4.31 -6.21
N TYR A 107 9.12 -3.02 -6.51
CA TYR A 107 9.64 -2.53 -7.78
C TYR A 107 10.74 -1.50 -7.55
N TYR A 108 11.65 -1.40 -8.48
CA TYR A 108 12.59 -0.28 -8.61
C TYR A 108 11.87 0.98 -9.10
N GLU A 109 12.48 2.15 -8.98
CA GLU A 109 11.97 3.40 -9.57
C GLU A 109 11.88 3.34 -11.11
N SER A 110 12.65 2.48 -11.75
CA SER A 110 12.53 2.17 -13.19
C SER A 110 11.28 1.38 -13.57
N GLY A 111 10.49 0.90 -12.56
CA GLY A 111 9.33 0.05 -12.76
C GLY A 111 9.64 -1.45 -12.90
N GLN A 112 10.92 -1.83 -12.95
CA GLN A 112 11.31 -3.24 -12.95
C GLN A 112 11.08 -3.88 -11.58
N LYS A 113 10.78 -5.18 -11.54
CA LYS A 113 10.62 -5.89 -10.26
C LYS A 113 11.92 -5.94 -9.49
N PHE A 114 11.86 -5.53 -8.22
CA PHE A 114 12.95 -5.65 -7.25
C PHE A 114 12.86 -6.95 -6.47
N ALA A 115 11.68 -7.26 -5.88
CA ALA A 115 11.51 -8.47 -5.08
C ALA A 115 10.08 -9.03 -5.17
N ILE A 116 10.00 -10.33 -4.96
CA ILE A 116 8.74 -11.06 -4.78
C ILE A 116 8.84 -11.84 -3.49
N GLU A 117 7.84 -11.70 -2.62
CA GLU A 117 7.75 -12.34 -1.32
C GLU A 117 6.39 -13.00 -1.12
N ASN A 118 6.36 -14.05 -0.31
CA ASN A 118 5.10 -14.63 0.14
C ASN A 118 4.94 -14.47 1.64
N TYR A 119 3.73 -14.15 2.06
CA TYR A 119 3.37 -13.93 3.45
C TYR A 119 2.24 -14.85 3.90
N LYS A 120 2.27 -15.21 5.18
CA LYS A 120 1.19 -15.86 5.90
C LYS A 120 1.11 -15.28 7.31
N ASN A 121 -0.02 -14.63 7.65
CA ASN A 121 -0.20 -13.96 8.94
C ASN A 121 0.97 -13.02 9.30
N ASP A 122 1.35 -12.08 8.42
CA ASP A 122 2.47 -11.10 8.54
C ASP A 122 3.87 -11.70 8.52
N LEU A 123 4.03 -13.00 8.51
CA LEU A 123 5.32 -13.68 8.47
C LEU A 123 5.66 -14.11 7.04
N LYS A 124 6.90 -13.90 6.62
CA LYS A 124 7.40 -14.45 5.35
C LYS A 124 7.22 -15.97 5.36
N ASN A 125 6.56 -16.52 4.35
CA ASN A 125 6.23 -17.93 4.29
C ASN A 125 6.12 -18.40 2.83
N GLY A 126 7.15 -19.07 2.33
CA GLY A 126 7.29 -19.50 0.94
C GLY A 126 8.53 -18.93 0.27
N ASP A 127 8.51 -18.91 -1.06
CA ASP A 127 9.61 -18.43 -1.86
C ASP A 127 9.81 -16.92 -1.72
N TYR A 128 11.08 -16.52 -1.73
CA TYR A 128 11.57 -15.17 -1.84
C TYR A 128 12.49 -15.06 -3.05
N TYR A 129 12.25 -14.08 -3.90
CA TYR A 129 13.08 -13.75 -5.05
C TYR A 129 13.47 -12.28 -5.00
N MET A 130 14.75 -12.00 -5.30
CA MET A 130 15.24 -10.64 -5.53
C MET A 130 15.85 -10.58 -6.93
N TYR A 131 15.58 -9.51 -7.63
CA TYR A 131 16.02 -9.31 -9.01
C TYR A 131 16.93 -8.09 -9.08
N TYR A 132 17.88 -8.12 -9.99
CA TYR A 132 18.60 -6.95 -10.44
C TYR A 132 17.70 -6.05 -11.30
N GLU A 133 18.08 -4.81 -11.48
CA GLU A 133 17.31 -3.85 -12.27
C GLU A 133 17.20 -4.22 -13.76
N ASN A 134 18.19 -5.00 -14.28
CA ASN A 134 18.12 -5.59 -15.61
C ASN A 134 17.11 -6.76 -15.73
N GLY A 135 16.43 -7.13 -14.63
CA GLY A 135 15.42 -8.18 -14.57
C GLY A 135 15.98 -9.58 -14.30
N ASN A 136 17.29 -9.76 -14.24
CA ASN A 136 17.88 -11.03 -13.89
C ASN A 136 17.74 -11.35 -12.41
N LEU A 137 17.54 -12.64 -12.08
CA LEU A 137 17.47 -13.10 -10.69
C LEU A 137 18.82 -12.85 -9.99
N GLY A 138 18.79 -12.18 -8.82
CA GLY A 138 19.97 -11.94 -7.98
C GLY A 138 20.03 -12.85 -6.77
N MET A 139 18.86 -13.18 -6.18
CA MET A 139 18.81 -14.05 -5.01
C MET A 139 17.51 -14.85 -4.98
N LYS A 140 17.62 -16.11 -4.53
CA LYS A 140 16.48 -16.95 -4.17
C LYS A 140 16.67 -17.48 -2.75
N ALA A 141 15.59 -17.44 -1.95
CA ALA A 141 15.54 -18.01 -0.61
C ALA A 141 14.14 -18.60 -0.34
N PHE A 142 14.01 -19.37 0.73
CA PHE A 142 12.76 -19.92 1.17
C PHE A 142 12.54 -19.63 2.66
N PHE A 143 11.32 -19.29 3.05
CA PHE A 143 10.97 -18.93 4.42
C PHE A 143 9.80 -19.78 4.91
N VAL A 144 9.84 -20.13 6.20
CA VAL A 144 8.74 -20.76 6.94
C VAL A 144 8.52 -20.00 8.23
N ASN A 145 7.33 -19.44 8.42
CA ASN A 145 6.95 -18.67 9.60
C ASN A 145 7.99 -17.57 9.97
N GLY A 146 8.45 -16.81 8.99
CA GLY A 146 9.39 -15.72 9.16
C GLY A 146 10.87 -16.13 9.28
N LYS A 147 11.15 -17.43 9.40
CA LYS A 147 12.52 -17.93 9.47
C LYS A 147 12.94 -18.47 8.12
N ARG A 148 14.18 -18.17 7.74
CA ARG A 148 14.76 -18.72 6.51
C ARG A 148 15.02 -20.21 6.68
N GLU A 149 14.62 -21.00 5.71
CA GLU A 149 14.86 -22.43 5.60
C GLU A 149 15.79 -22.72 4.40
N GLY A 150 16.67 -23.71 4.55
CA GLY A 150 17.56 -24.16 3.50
C GLY A 150 18.67 -23.16 3.13
N THR A 151 19.20 -23.34 1.92
CA THR A 151 20.29 -22.52 1.38
C THR A 151 19.77 -21.31 0.61
N ILE A 152 20.50 -20.19 0.67
CA ILE A 152 20.29 -19.07 -0.23
C ILE A 152 21.06 -19.35 -1.52
N GLU A 153 20.43 -19.13 -2.65
CA GLU A 153 21.06 -19.10 -3.95
C GLU A 153 21.31 -17.64 -4.34
N PHE A 154 22.53 -17.36 -4.79
CA PHE A 154 22.93 -16.05 -5.30
C PHE A 154 23.28 -16.16 -6.76
N TYR A 155 23.06 -15.10 -7.49
CA TYR A 155 23.32 -15.00 -8.92
C TYR A 155 24.02 -13.68 -9.22
N GLU A 156 24.91 -13.69 -10.18
CA GLU A 156 25.53 -12.48 -10.73
C GLU A 156 24.51 -11.72 -11.59
N GLU A 157 24.80 -10.47 -11.88
CA GLU A 157 23.92 -9.62 -12.68
C GLU A 157 23.73 -10.13 -14.13
N ASP A 158 24.66 -10.94 -14.64
CA ASP A 158 24.54 -11.66 -15.92
C ASP A 158 23.68 -12.94 -15.85
N GLY A 159 23.14 -13.26 -14.66
CA GLY A 159 22.29 -14.42 -14.42
C GLY A 159 23.01 -15.71 -14.05
N LYS A 160 24.35 -15.70 -13.96
CA LYS A 160 25.12 -16.89 -13.55
C LYS A 160 24.97 -17.14 -12.05
N LYS A 161 24.71 -18.39 -11.69
CA LYS A 161 24.67 -18.80 -10.29
C LYS A 161 26.06 -18.72 -9.67
N ILE A 162 26.14 -18.07 -8.50
CA ILE A 162 27.38 -17.99 -7.72
C ILE A 162 27.59 -19.32 -6.99
N GLU A 163 28.61 -20.08 -7.39
CA GLU A 163 29.00 -21.29 -6.70
C GLU A 163 29.67 -20.94 -5.37
N LYS A 164 29.16 -21.50 -4.25
CA LYS A 164 29.88 -21.40 -2.98
C LYS A 164 31.10 -22.32 -3.07
N ASN A 165 32.30 -21.74 -3.12
CA ASN A 165 33.51 -22.52 -2.87
C ASN A 165 33.41 -23.19 -1.50
N LYS A 166 33.56 -24.48 -1.47
CA LYS A 166 33.57 -25.32 -0.25
C LYS A 166 34.74 -24.98 0.65
#